data_7b4affd46b353fc8b5ad21dee192a0c9
#
_entry.id   7b4affd46b353fc8b5ad21dee192a0c9
#
_cell.length_a   1.000
_cell.length_b   1.000
_cell.length_c   1.000
_cell.angle_alpha   90.00
_cell.angle_beta   90.00
_cell.angle_gamma   90.00
#
_symmetry.space_group_name_H-M   'P 1'
#
loop_
_entity.id
_entity.type
_entity.pdbx_description
1 polymer ?
#
loop_
_entity_poly.entity_id
_entity_poly.type
_entity_poly.pdbx_seq_one_letter_code
_entity_poly.pdbx_strand_id
1 'polypeptide(L)'
;MVTKAHFKTDGYRRQRGAALVVALLLLLVITLLAVAGMNSAAVELIMAGNEQYRQNGFQAAETGIEQTIITGGFIPAAADEVHNNVAVPGSSTDTYSTTLHSDLAGAAQPAVWGNSWNSFSTYDFTVTSTGTSVRNAQSTHSQGIAVLAPASAQTSGAGGLN
;
A
#
# COMPACT_ATOMS: atom_id res chain seq x y z
N MET A 1 28.45 -16.14 -89.22
CA MET A 1 28.64 -14.78 -88.74
C MET A 1 27.96 -14.66 -87.38
N VAL A 2 28.74 -14.79 -86.28
CA VAL A 2 28.21 -14.85 -84.92
C VAL A 2 28.50 -13.51 -84.24
N THR A 3 27.44 -12.74 -83.94
CA THR A 3 27.53 -11.43 -83.30
C THR A 3 27.67 -11.61 -81.78
N LYS A 4 28.86 -11.27 -81.21
CA LYS A 4 29.13 -11.26 -79.79
C LYS A 4 28.42 -10.05 -79.14
N ALA A 5 27.41 -10.31 -78.30
CA ALA A 5 26.83 -9.29 -77.49
C ALA A 5 27.80 -8.93 -76.34
N HIS A 6 28.26 -7.67 -76.29
CA HIS A 6 29.04 -7.10 -75.17
C HIS A 6 28.05 -6.72 -74.09
N PHE A 7 28.04 -7.47 -73.00
CA PHE A 7 27.39 -7.02 -71.75
C PHE A 7 28.32 -6.00 -71.06
N LYS A 8 27.83 -4.76 -71.00
CA LYS A 8 28.47 -3.66 -70.30
C LYS A 8 28.15 -3.80 -68.81
N THR A 9 29.08 -4.23 -68.01
CA THR A 9 29.01 -4.21 -66.54
C THR A 9 29.59 -2.88 -66.02
N ASP A 10 28.79 -1.81 -66.19
CA ASP A 10 29.10 -0.52 -65.55
C ASP A 10 28.05 -0.27 -64.45
N GLY A 11 28.46 -0.19 -63.21
CA GLY A 11 27.56 0.38 -62.18
C GLY A 11 27.82 0.09 -60.72
N TYR A 12 28.70 -0.82 -60.36
CA TYR A 12 28.79 -1.23 -58.92
C TYR A 12 29.89 -0.52 -58.08
N ARG A 13 30.57 0.51 -58.59
CA ARG A 13 31.68 1.13 -57.87
C ARG A 13 31.39 2.39 -57.05
N ARG A 14 30.16 2.95 -57.08
CA ARG A 14 29.86 4.25 -56.40
C ARG A 14 29.06 4.17 -55.11
N GLN A 15 28.64 3.00 -54.66
CA GLN A 15 27.75 2.90 -53.49
C GLN A 15 28.45 2.60 -52.16
N ARG A 16 29.74 2.31 -52.11
CA ARG A 16 30.43 1.93 -50.88
C ARG A 16 30.55 3.05 -49.86
N GLY A 17 30.66 4.31 -50.28
CA GLY A 17 30.75 5.46 -49.39
C GLY A 17 29.41 5.84 -48.76
N ALA A 18 28.32 5.76 -49.53
CA ALA A 18 26.99 6.10 -49.05
C ALA A 18 26.47 5.09 -47.98
N ALA A 19 26.77 3.81 -48.14
CA ALA A 19 26.39 2.77 -47.21
C ALA A 19 27.02 2.99 -45.81
N LEU A 20 28.26 3.45 -45.76
CA LEU A 20 28.93 3.74 -44.48
C LEU A 20 28.32 4.94 -43.76
N VAL A 21 27.93 6.00 -44.48
CA VAL A 21 27.27 7.17 -43.91
C VAL A 21 25.86 6.79 -43.37
N VAL A 22 25.11 6.00 -44.14
CA VAL A 22 23.80 5.52 -43.71
C VAL A 22 23.90 4.63 -42.46
N ALA A 23 24.89 3.74 -42.41
CA ALA A 23 25.16 2.90 -41.25
C ALA A 23 25.49 3.72 -40.00
N LEU A 24 26.33 4.77 -40.14
CA LEU A 24 26.64 5.67 -39.01
C LEU A 24 25.41 6.48 -38.53
N LEU A 25 24.58 6.96 -39.48
CA LEU A 25 23.34 7.64 -39.11
C LEU A 25 22.36 6.72 -38.42
N LEU A 26 22.19 5.47 -38.87
CA LEU A 26 21.38 4.48 -38.23
C LEU A 26 21.91 4.17 -36.82
N LEU A 27 23.23 3.99 -36.68
CA LEU A 27 23.84 3.77 -35.36
C LEU A 27 23.55 4.93 -34.41
N LEU A 28 23.70 6.18 -34.90
CA LEU A 28 23.40 7.39 -34.11
C LEU A 28 21.95 7.41 -33.67
N VAL A 29 21.00 7.15 -34.56
CA VAL A 29 19.57 7.15 -34.22
C VAL A 29 19.23 6.06 -33.19
N ILE A 30 19.77 4.84 -33.40
CA ILE A 30 19.53 3.72 -32.46
C ILE A 30 20.11 4.03 -31.09
N THR A 31 21.32 4.63 -31.00
CA THR A 31 21.92 5.01 -29.72
C THR A 31 21.12 6.09 -29.01
N LEU A 32 20.59 7.09 -29.70
CA LEU A 32 19.74 8.12 -29.12
C LEU A 32 18.42 7.52 -28.58
N LEU A 33 17.79 6.61 -29.35
CA LEU A 33 16.58 5.91 -28.91
C LEU A 33 16.86 5.02 -27.69
N ALA A 34 17.99 4.32 -27.67
CA ALA A 34 18.38 3.48 -26.54
C ALA A 34 18.57 4.29 -25.25
N VAL A 35 19.26 5.45 -25.33
CA VAL A 35 19.44 6.33 -24.17
C VAL A 35 18.11 6.91 -23.68
N ALA A 36 17.24 7.32 -24.60
CA ALA A 36 15.90 7.80 -24.25
C ALA A 36 15.07 6.71 -23.55
N GLY A 37 15.13 5.47 -24.04
CA GLY A 37 14.45 4.32 -23.41
C GLY A 37 14.98 3.99 -22.00
N MET A 38 16.29 4.09 -21.77
CA MET A 38 16.86 3.86 -20.45
C MET A 38 16.37 4.87 -19.40
N ASN A 39 16.21 6.14 -19.76
CA ASN A 39 15.70 7.15 -18.85
C ASN A 39 14.26 6.86 -18.42
N SER A 40 13.38 6.44 -19.34
CA SER A 40 12.01 6.03 -19.00
C SER A 40 11.99 4.83 -18.07
N ALA A 41 12.78 3.80 -18.35
CA ALA A 41 12.86 2.59 -17.52
C ALA A 41 13.34 2.89 -16.09
N ALA A 42 14.30 3.82 -15.93
CA ALA A 42 14.77 4.23 -14.60
C ALA A 42 13.68 4.91 -13.78
N VAL A 43 12.88 5.79 -14.39
CA VAL A 43 11.74 6.45 -13.72
C VAL A 43 10.67 5.43 -13.33
N GLU A 44 10.32 4.51 -14.22
CA GLU A 44 9.35 3.45 -13.96
C GLU A 44 9.78 2.56 -12.78
N LEU A 45 11.06 2.21 -12.70
CA LEU A 45 11.60 1.43 -11.59
C LEU A 45 11.49 2.16 -10.24
N ILE A 46 11.78 3.47 -10.22
CA ILE A 46 11.62 4.30 -9.02
C ILE A 46 10.14 4.38 -8.61
N MET A 47 9.24 4.57 -9.56
CA MET A 47 7.80 4.61 -9.30
C MET A 47 7.29 3.28 -8.75
N ALA A 48 7.70 2.15 -9.35
CA ALA A 48 7.35 0.82 -8.88
C ALA A 48 7.86 0.56 -7.44
N GLY A 49 9.09 0.97 -7.14
CA GLY A 49 9.64 0.88 -5.79
C GLY A 49 8.87 1.72 -4.77
N ASN A 50 8.48 2.94 -5.12
CA ASN A 50 7.68 3.80 -4.25
C ASN A 50 6.27 3.22 -4.01
N GLU A 51 5.67 2.63 -5.03
CA GLU A 51 4.37 1.98 -4.88
C GLU A 51 4.44 0.76 -3.95
N GLN A 52 5.51 -0.03 -4.04
CA GLN A 52 5.74 -1.14 -3.11
C GLN A 52 5.83 -0.66 -1.66
N TYR A 53 6.56 0.43 -1.38
CA TYR A 53 6.64 0.99 -0.02
C TYR A 53 5.29 1.51 0.48
N ARG A 54 4.48 2.09 -0.39
CA ARG A 54 3.10 2.49 -0.04
C ARG A 54 2.23 1.29 0.32
N GLN A 55 2.32 0.21 -0.45
CA GLN A 55 1.59 -1.03 -0.16
C GLN A 55 2.04 -1.66 1.16
N ASN A 56 3.34 -1.63 1.47
CA ASN A 56 3.84 -2.10 2.75
C ASN A 56 3.28 -1.24 3.91
N GLY A 57 3.28 0.09 3.78
CA GLY A 57 2.66 0.98 4.76
C GLY A 57 1.16 0.71 4.94
N PHE A 58 0.45 0.45 3.84
CA PHE A 58 -0.96 0.05 3.88
C PHE A 58 -1.14 -1.27 4.68
N GLN A 59 -0.39 -2.31 4.34
CA GLN A 59 -0.46 -3.60 5.02
C GLN A 59 -0.07 -3.50 6.51
N ALA A 60 0.90 -2.64 6.84
CA ALA A 60 1.27 -2.37 8.22
C ALA A 60 0.11 -1.75 9.01
N ALA A 61 -0.62 -0.78 8.42
CA ALA A 61 -1.79 -0.18 9.04
C ALA A 61 -2.92 -1.18 9.25
N GLU A 62 -3.22 -2.02 8.26
CA GLU A 62 -4.23 -3.09 8.37
C GLU A 62 -3.84 -4.11 9.44
N THR A 63 -2.56 -4.50 9.50
CA THR A 63 -2.05 -5.38 10.56
C THR A 63 -2.27 -4.78 11.95
N GLY A 64 -2.09 -3.47 12.10
CA GLY A 64 -2.35 -2.77 13.35
C GLY A 64 -3.81 -2.84 13.77
N ILE A 65 -4.76 -2.65 12.85
CA ILE A 65 -6.20 -2.81 13.12
C ILE A 65 -6.50 -4.26 13.54
N GLU A 66 -6.02 -5.23 12.77
CA GLU A 66 -6.26 -6.64 13.05
C GLU A 66 -5.72 -7.06 14.43
N GLN A 67 -4.49 -6.65 14.76
CA GLN A 67 -3.89 -6.94 16.06
C GLN A 67 -4.68 -6.30 17.21
N THR A 68 -5.15 -5.07 17.03
CA THR A 68 -5.99 -4.40 18.04
C THR A 68 -7.32 -5.14 18.24
N ILE A 69 -7.93 -5.63 17.16
CA ILE A 69 -9.18 -6.41 17.24
C ILE A 69 -8.96 -7.75 17.96
N ILE A 70 -7.87 -8.44 17.66
CA ILE A 70 -7.54 -9.75 18.25
C ILE A 70 -7.16 -9.61 19.73
N THR A 71 -6.40 -8.58 20.07
CA THR A 71 -5.91 -8.36 21.44
C THR A 71 -7.03 -7.89 22.40
N GLY A 72 -7.99 -7.16 21.87
CA GLY A 72 -9.30 -6.89 22.43
C GLY A 72 -9.34 -6.24 23.81
N GLY A 73 -8.93 -5.00 23.93
CA GLY A 73 -9.16 -4.19 25.15
C GLY A 73 -10.42 -3.32 25.06
N PHE A 74 -11.55 -3.83 24.56
CA PHE A 74 -12.77 -3.04 24.32
C PHE A 74 -13.51 -2.71 25.63
N ILE A 75 -12.95 -1.78 26.40
CA ILE A 75 -13.53 -1.33 27.67
C ILE A 75 -14.26 0.00 27.42
N PRO A 76 -15.61 0.05 27.57
CA PRO A 76 -16.36 1.29 27.40
C PRO A 76 -15.89 2.37 28.39
N ALA A 77 -15.86 3.62 27.93
CA ALA A 77 -15.44 4.79 28.71
C ALA A 77 -13.99 4.74 29.28
N ALA A 78 -13.16 3.82 28.81
CA ALA A 78 -11.74 3.83 29.11
C ALA A 78 -11.04 4.99 28.38
N ALA A 79 -9.88 5.40 28.88
CA ALA A 79 -8.99 6.27 28.13
C ALA A 79 -8.53 5.55 26.85
N ASP A 80 -8.17 6.34 25.82
CA ASP A 80 -7.67 5.79 24.56
C ASP A 80 -6.51 4.83 24.81
N GLU A 81 -6.60 3.64 24.24
CA GLU A 81 -5.50 2.69 24.23
C GLU A 81 -4.59 2.98 23.04
N VAL A 82 -3.33 3.28 23.31
CA VAL A 82 -2.37 3.70 22.28
C VAL A 82 -1.18 2.76 22.26
N HIS A 83 -0.92 2.19 21.10
CA HIS A 83 0.28 1.42 20.83
C HIS A 83 1.13 2.15 19.79
N ASN A 84 2.38 2.45 20.12
CA ASN A 84 3.26 3.21 19.24
C ASN A 84 4.40 2.36 18.71
N ASN A 85 4.69 2.50 17.42
CA ASN A 85 5.85 1.89 16.75
C ASN A 85 6.00 0.38 16.99
N VAL A 86 4.88 -0.33 16.93
CA VAL A 86 4.89 -1.79 17.05
C VAL A 86 5.42 -2.39 15.74
N ALA A 87 6.37 -3.32 15.83
CA ALA A 87 6.90 -4.00 14.67
C ALA A 87 5.84 -4.91 14.03
N VAL A 88 5.74 -4.86 12.71
CA VAL A 88 4.88 -5.78 11.95
C VAL A 88 5.50 -7.19 12.01
N PRO A 89 4.74 -8.23 12.41
CA PRO A 89 5.25 -9.59 12.42
C PRO A 89 5.80 -10.00 11.06
N GLY A 90 7.05 -10.46 11.02
CA GLY A 90 7.70 -10.89 9.79
C GLY A 90 8.35 -9.77 8.98
N SER A 91 8.23 -8.50 9.35
CA SER A 91 8.97 -7.39 8.75
C SER A 91 10.05 -6.87 9.71
N SER A 92 11.20 -6.49 9.14
CA SER A 92 12.28 -5.84 9.89
C SER A 92 12.25 -4.32 9.82
N THR A 93 11.40 -3.76 8.99
CA THR A 93 11.40 -2.32 8.66
C THR A 93 10.05 -1.65 8.85
N ASP A 94 8.96 -2.44 8.83
CA ASP A 94 7.62 -1.89 8.87
C ASP A 94 7.09 -1.88 10.30
N THR A 95 6.44 -0.78 10.65
CA THR A 95 5.85 -0.58 11.98
C THR A 95 4.43 -0.05 11.85
N TYR A 96 3.64 -0.22 12.89
CA TYR A 96 2.34 0.43 13.00
C TYR A 96 2.17 1.12 14.35
N SER A 97 1.30 2.10 14.39
CA SER A 97 0.83 2.75 15.62
C SER A 97 -0.68 2.77 15.59
N THR A 98 -1.31 2.31 16.67
CA THR A 98 -2.77 2.23 16.77
C THR A 98 -3.29 3.03 17.95
N THR A 99 -4.50 3.56 17.77
CA THR A 99 -5.30 4.20 18.81
C THR A 99 -6.67 3.56 18.78
N LEU A 100 -7.08 2.95 19.89
CA LEU A 100 -8.43 2.48 20.13
C LEU A 100 -9.17 3.52 20.96
N HIS A 101 -10.20 4.09 20.39
CA HIS A 101 -11.04 5.11 21.02
C HIS A 101 -12.43 4.53 21.31
N SER A 102 -12.98 4.80 22.49
CA SER A 102 -14.36 4.45 22.83
C SER A 102 -15.28 5.59 22.39
N ASP A 103 -16.11 5.33 21.39
CA ASP A 103 -17.03 6.31 20.86
C ASP A 103 -18.15 6.63 21.88
N LEU A 104 -18.77 7.79 21.73
CA LEU A 104 -19.86 8.25 22.60
C LEU A 104 -19.51 8.22 24.09
N ALA A 105 -18.24 8.40 24.44
CA ALA A 105 -17.72 8.32 25.81
C ALA A 105 -18.14 7.01 26.53
N GLY A 106 -18.21 5.92 25.78
CA GLY A 106 -18.63 4.60 26.29
C GLY A 106 -20.11 4.47 26.59
N ALA A 107 -20.96 5.36 26.09
CA ALA A 107 -22.39 5.25 26.29
C ALA A 107 -22.97 4.03 25.55
N ALA A 108 -23.73 3.23 26.30
CA ALA A 108 -24.41 2.08 25.71
C ALA A 108 -25.48 2.53 24.71
N GLN A 109 -25.47 1.92 23.55
CA GLN A 109 -26.52 2.09 22.54
C GLN A 109 -27.52 0.94 22.60
N PRO A 110 -28.77 1.16 22.16
CA PRO A 110 -29.71 0.07 22.01
C PRO A 110 -29.16 -1.04 21.12
N ALA A 111 -29.37 -2.29 21.49
CA ALA A 111 -28.90 -3.42 20.71
C ALA A 111 -29.43 -3.39 19.28
N VAL A 112 -28.51 -3.58 18.33
CA VAL A 112 -28.83 -3.57 16.90
C VAL A 112 -29.50 -4.88 16.52
N TRP A 113 -30.51 -4.81 15.68
CA TRP A 113 -31.21 -5.86 14.93
C TRP A 113 -31.08 -7.31 15.41
N GLY A 114 -32.19 -7.89 15.90
CA GLY A 114 -32.30 -9.31 16.22
C GLY A 114 -31.95 -9.70 17.66
N ASN A 115 -31.51 -8.78 18.49
CA ASN A 115 -31.22 -9.01 19.90
C ASN A 115 -32.37 -8.53 20.81
N SER A 116 -32.50 -9.15 21.98
CA SER A 116 -33.49 -8.74 22.98
C SER A 116 -33.20 -7.33 23.47
N TRP A 117 -34.14 -6.42 23.28
CA TRP A 117 -34.03 -4.98 23.57
C TRP A 117 -33.41 -4.63 24.94
N ASN A 118 -33.70 -5.42 25.97
CA ASN A 118 -33.25 -5.15 27.34
C ASN A 118 -32.09 -6.07 27.81
N SER A 119 -31.68 -7.01 26.99
CA SER A 119 -30.67 -8.02 27.39
C SER A 119 -29.29 -7.72 26.94
N PHE A 120 -29.12 -6.91 25.88
CA PHE A 120 -27.85 -6.56 25.31
C PHE A 120 -27.74 -5.06 25.01
N SER A 121 -26.54 -4.54 25.12
CA SER A 121 -26.16 -3.17 24.71
C SER A 121 -25.04 -3.25 23.70
N THR A 122 -25.01 -2.28 22.80
CA THR A 122 -23.92 -2.11 21.84
C THR A 122 -23.01 -0.96 22.29
N TYR A 123 -21.74 -1.16 22.20
CA TYR A 123 -20.71 -0.14 22.43
C TYR A 123 -19.92 0.04 21.15
N ASP A 124 -19.76 1.29 20.74
CA ASP A 124 -19.07 1.64 19.54
C ASP A 124 -17.64 2.10 19.86
N PHE A 125 -16.71 1.61 19.07
CA PHE A 125 -15.29 1.92 19.17
C PHE A 125 -14.75 2.26 17.80
N THR A 126 -13.77 3.14 17.77
CA THR A 126 -13.00 3.46 16.56
C THR A 126 -11.54 3.09 16.76
N VAL A 127 -11.04 2.23 15.89
CA VAL A 127 -9.60 1.92 15.80
C VAL A 127 -9.01 2.73 14.68
N THR A 128 -8.00 3.54 14.97
CA THR A 128 -7.20 4.22 13.96
C THR A 128 -5.79 3.66 13.99
N SER A 129 -5.29 3.23 12.83
CA SER A 129 -3.95 2.67 12.67
C SER A 129 -3.17 3.42 11.61
N THR A 130 -1.93 3.77 11.93
CA THR A 130 -0.97 4.35 10.99
C THR A 130 0.19 3.38 10.79
N GLY A 131 0.30 2.83 9.60
CA GLY A 131 1.42 1.99 9.18
C GLY A 131 2.53 2.82 8.56
N THR A 132 3.76 2.51 8.88
CA THR A 132 4.97 3.18 8.37
C THR A 132 5.91 2.13 7.80
N SER A 133 6.46 2.42 6.62
CA SER A 133 7.42 1.57 5.92
C SER A 133 8.68 2.36 5.52
N VAL A 134 9.54 1.72 4.76
CA VAL A 134 10.78 2.32 4.24
C VAL A 134 10.50 3.64 3.53
N ARG A 135 11.44 4.59 3.59
CA ARG A 135 11.36 5.93 3.01
C ARG A 135 10.19 6.78 3.53
N ASN A 136 9.75 6.54 4.78
CA ASN A 136 8.60 7.23 5.38
C ASN A 136 7.29 7.06 4.57
N ALA A 137 7.14 5.97 3.86
CA ALA A 137 5.85 5.64 3.27
C ALA A 137 4.86 5.33 4.39
N GLN A 138 3.76 6.06 4.43
CA GLN A 138 2.75 5.94 5.48
C GLN A 138 1.36 5.74 4.89
N SER A 139 0.54 5.00 5.62
CA SER A 139 -0.89 4.88 5.38
C SER A 139 -1.63 4.92 6.70
N THR A 140 -2.75 5.62 6.74
CA THR A 140 -3.60 5.70 7.93
C THR A 140 -4.99 5.18 7.60
N HIS A 141 -5.46 4.25 8.42
CA HIS A 141 -6.76 3.59 8.27
C HIS A 141 -7.54 3.74 9.56
N SER A 142 -8.86 3.82 9.44
CA SER A 142 -9.77 3.90 10.58
C SER A 142 -10.92 2.93 10.37
N GLN A 143 -11.26 2.18 11.42
CA GLN A 143 -12.34 1.20 11.39
C GLN A 143 -13.20 1.36 12.63
N GLY A 144 -14.53 1.46 12.40
CA GLY A 144 -15.53 1.39 13.45
C GLY A 144 -15.83 -0.06 13.82
N ILE A 145 -15.97 -0.33 15.10
CA ILE A 145 -16.27 -1.65 15.66
C ILE A 145 -17.42 -1.51 16.65
N ALA A 146 -18.46 -2.33 16.49
CA ALA A 146 -19.55 -2.41 17.42
C ALA A 146 -19.43 -3.70 18.26
N VAL A 147 -19.30 -3.55 19.55
CA VAL A 147 -19.21 -4.66 20.51
C VAL A 147 -20.53 -4.86 21.22
N LEU A 148 -21.07 -6.07 21.12
CA LEU A 148 -22.29 -6.46 21.82
C LEU A 148 -21.93 -7.02 23.20
N ALA A 149 -22.47 -6.43 24.26
CA ALA A 149 -22.30 -6.92 25.63
C ALA A 149 -23.64 -7.08 26.34
N PRO A 150 -23.76 -8.03 27.30
CA PRO A 150 -24.95 -8.11 28.14
C PRO A 150 -25.19 -6.78 28.87
N ALA A 151 -26.44 -6.36 28.95
CA ALA A 151 -26.81 -5.10 29.62
C ALA A 151 -26.38 -5.06 31.10
N SER A 152 -26.21 -6.21 31.74
CA SER A 152 -25.69 -6.35 33.11
C SER A 152 -24.19 -6.09 33.24
N ALA A 153 -23.42 -6.11 32.14
CA ALA A 153 -21.98 -5.80 32.17
C ALA A 153 -21.72 -4.31 32.44
N GLN A 154 -22.70 -3.47 32.31
CA GLN A 154 -22.63 -2.04 32.54
C GLN A 154 -22.32 -1.65 34.02
N THR A 155 -22.60 -2.54 34.95
CA THR A 155 -22.41 -2.26 36.38
C THR A 155 -21.06 -2.69 36.96
N SER A 156 -20.28 -3.50 36.24
CA SER A 156 -18.99 -4.00 36.76
C SER A 156 -17.82 -3.05 36.55
N GLY A 157 -17.99 -2.00 35.75
CA GLY A 157 -16.94 -0.98 35.50
C GLY A 157 -16.97 0.22 36.48
N ALA A 158 -18.05 0.38 37.26
CA ALA A 158 -18.22 1.58 38.10
C ALA A 158 -18.44 1.28 39.60
N GLY A 159 -18.07 0.10 40.12
CA GLY A 159 -18.39 -0.15 41.52
C GLY A 159 -17.80 -1.41 42.10
N GLY A 160 -16.54 -1.61 41.98
CA GLY A 160 -15.80 -2.59 42.79
C GLY A 160 -15.09 -1.94 43.96
N LEU A 161 -15.81 -1.24 44.82
CA LEU A 161 -15.31 -0.81 46.12
C LEU A 161 -16.33 -1.17 47.19
N ASN A 162 -16.21 -2.37 47.73
CA ASN A 162 -16.43 -2.70 49.15
C ASN A 162 -15.71 -4.01 49.43
#